data_629a6520c4e069a69a1a20a4537e0c47
#
_entry.id   629a6520c4e069a69a1a20a4537e0c47
#
_cell.length_a   1.000
_cell.length_b   1.000
_cell.length_c   1.000
_cell.angle_alpha   90.00
_cell.angle_beta   90.00
_cell.angle_gamma   90.00
#
_symmetry.space_group_name_H-M   'P 1'
#
loop_
_entity.id
_entity.type
_entity.pdbx_description
1 polymer ?
#
loop_
_entity_poly.entity_id
_entity_poly.type
_entity_poly.pdbx_seq_one_letter_code
_entity_poly.pdbx_strand_id
1 'polypeptide(L)'
;MFLSTPSPSEASSALYARDIADDGYVGNLTRLWAWRPDVFEAFLNLRTLLARKATLSLRERAILVCATAANVGDSYCALAWGTTLAAETDPTTAAEVLQRKEASALSARERALATWAGQVVREPNAITAEDVDRLRGAGITDEEIFNATVFIALRLAFSTVNDALGACPDGPLAASAPATVRDAVSYGRGVSESSAK
;
A
#
# COMPACT_ATOMS: atom_id res chain seq x y z
N MET A 1 -7.34 6.76 15.42
CA MET A 1 -6.15 6.24 16.15
C MET A 1 -6.52 5.81 17.55
N PHE A 2 -5.92 4.72 18.05
CA PHE A 2 -6.12 4.27 19.44
C PHE A 2 -5.09 4.86 20.41
N LEU A 3 -3.93 5.23 19.89
CA LEU A 3 -2.89 5.88 20.70
C LEU A 3 -3.16 7.37 20.82
N SER A 4 -2.73 7.97 21.95
CA SER A 4 -2.66 9.41 22.14
C SER A 4 -1.67 10.05 21.15
N THR A 5 -1.71 11.36 21.02
CA THR A 5 -0.70 12.08 20.25
C THR A 5 0.64 12.03 21.02
N PRO A 6 1.75 11.69 20.36
CA PRO A 6 3.07 11.73 21.02
C PRO A 6 3.46 13.15 21.40
N SER A 7 4.31 13.30 22.39
CA SER A 7 4.88 14.60 22.75
C SER A 7 5.60 15.21 21.53
N PRO A 8 5.45 16.51 21.28
CA PRO A 8 6.15 17.18 20.19
C PRO A 8 7.67 17.02 20.30
N SER A 9 8.31 16.75 19.17
CA SER A 9 9.77 16.70 19.01
C SER A 9 10.16 17.37 17.69
N GLU A 10 11.44 17.70 17.55
CA GLU A 10 11.95 18.23 16.28
C GLU A 10 11.69 17.26 15.13
N ALA A 11 11.93 15.96 15.35
CA ALA A 11 11.70 14.91 14.35
C ALA A 11 10.22 14.76 13.97
N SER A 12 9.29 14.76 14.94
CA SER A 12 7.84 14.70 14.62
C SER A 12 7.37 15.96 13.92
N SER A 13 7.91 17.13 14.27
CA SER A 13 7.60 18.41 13.61
C SER A 13 8.07 18.42 12.16
N ALA A 14 9.23 17.85 11.88
CA ALA A 14 9.76 17.72 10.53
C ALA A 14 8.86 16.79 9.65
N LEU A 15 8.36 15.69 10.21
CA LEU A 15 7.39 14.81 9.52
C LEU A 15 6.12 15.59 9.16
N TYR A 16 5.57 16.33 10.10
CA TYR A 16 4.34 17.11 9.89
C TYR A 16 4.53 18.24 8.86
N ALA A 17 5.68 18.93 8.92
CA ALA A 17 6.00 19.97 7.95
C ALA A 17 6.10 19.41 6.52
N ARG A 18 6.65 18.20 6.35
CA ARG A 18 6.70 17.52 5.06
C ARG A 18 5.30 17.20 4.54
N ASP A 19 4.45 16.60 5.36
CA ASP A 19 3.06 16.30 4.96
C ASP A 19 2.31 17.57 4.54
N ILE A 20 2.46 18.67 5.29
CA ILE A 20 1.84 19.95 4.95
C ILE A 20 2.36 20.48 3.60
N ALA A 21 3.67 20.34 3.34
CA ALA A 21 4.28 20.78 2.09
C ALA A 21 3.82 19.94 0.89
N ASP A 22 3.68 18.63 1.07
CA ASP A 22 3.37 17.68 0.00
C ASP A 22 1.86 17.57 -0.25
N ASP A 23 1.05 17.49 0.81
CA ASP A 23 -0.38 17.16 0.76
C ASP A 23 -1.31 18.28 1.27
N GLY A 24 -0.77 19.31 1.92
CA GLY A 24 -1.53 20.41 2.51
C GLY A 24 -2.15 20.11 3.88
N TYR A 25 -1.94 18.92 4.43
CA TYR A 25 -2.43 18.51 5.75
C TYR A 25 -1.53 17.43 6.36
N VAL A 26 -1.64 17.20 7.67
CA VAL A 26 -0.93 16.12 8.35
C VAL A 26 -1.80 14.86 8.35
N GLY A 27 -1.35 13.80 7.69
CA GLY A 27 -2.06 12.54 7.59
C GLY A 27 -2.15 11.78 8.93
N ASN A 28 -3.25 11.04 9.10
CA ASN A 28 -3.43 10.17 10.28
C ASN A 28 -2.31 9.14 10.43
N LEU A 29 -1.81 8.67 9.30
CA LEU A 29 -0.68 7.75 9.25
C LEU A 29 0.58 8.40 9.81
N THR A 30 0.90 9.62 9.39
CA THR A 30 2.07 10.36 9.88
C THR A 30 1.94 10.69 11.37
N ARG A 31 0.73 11.05 11.83
CA ARG A 31 0.45 11.23 13.27
C ARG A 31 0.71 9.95 14.07
N LEU A 32 0.38 8.78 13.51
CA LEU A 32 0.65 7.49 14.15
C LEU A 32 2.15 7.22 14.24
N TRP A 33 2.86 7.35 13.11
CA TRP A 33 4.29 7.04 13.05
C TRP A 33 5.16 8.09 13.75
N ALA A 34 4.60 9.25 14.11
CA ALA A 34 5.28 10.25 14.93
C ALA A 34 5.69 9.77 16.34
N TRP A 35 5.20 8.60 16.78
CA TRP A 35 5.73 7.91 17.96
C TRP A 35 7.18 7.46 17.79
N ARG A 36 7.59 7.12 16.59
CA ARG A 36 8.95 6.69 16.24
C ARG A 36 9.33 7.23 14.84
N PRO A 37 9.61 8.55 14.75
CA PRO A 37 10.00 9.17 13.48
C PRO A 37 11.22 8.51 12.85
N ASP A 38 12.19 8.09 13.66
CA ASP A 38 13.39 7.36 13.24
C ASP A 38 13.07 6.01 12.57
N VAL A 39 12.14 5.25 13.14
CA VAL A 39 11.69 3.97 12.55
C VAL A 39 10.93 4.22 11.26
N PHE A 40 10.07 5.25 11.22
CA PHE A 40 9.34 5.63 10.02
C PHE A 40 10.27 6.00 8.87
N GLU A 41 11.28 6.84 9.14
CA GLU A 41 12.28 7.22 8.14
C GLU A 41 13.09 6.00 7.64
N ALA A 42 13.49 5.09 8.53
CA ALA A 42 14.17 3.86 8.14
C ALA A 42 13.30 3.00 7.23
N PHE A 43 11.99 2.93 7.52
CA PHE A 43 11.01 2.21 6.73
C PHE A 43 10.84 2.83 5.32
N LEU A 44 10.73 4.16 5.24
CA LEU A 44 10.65 4.89 3.98
C LEU A 44 11.94 4.73 3.15
N ASN A 45 13.09 4.75 3.81
CA ASN A 45 14.39 4.54 3.16
C ASN A 45 14.51 3.12 2.57
N LEU A 46 14.08 2.09 3.31
CA LEU A 46 14.05 0.72 2.78
C LEU A 46 13.10 0.59 1.58
N ARG A 47 11.92 1.19 1.65
CA ARG A 47 10.99 1.26 0.52
C ARG A 47 11.63 1.92 -0.71
N THR A 48 12.35 3.02 -0.49
CA THR A 48 13.04 3.75 -1.55
C THR A 48 14.18 2.91 -2.15
N LEU A 49 14.93 2.19 -1.32
CA LEU A 49 16.00 1.30 -1.77
C LEU A 49 15.46 0.18 -2.68
N LEU A 50 14.36 -0.45 -2.26
CA LEU A 50 13.68 -1.47 -3.07
C LEU A 50 13.17 -0.88 -4.39
N ALA A 51 12.61 0.34 -4.38
CA ALA A 51 12.12 0.99 -5.59
C ALA A 51 13.27 1.38 -6.56
N ARG A 52 14.43 1.80 -6.06
CA ARG A 52 15.57 2.23 -6.89
C ARG A 52 16.28 1.08 -7.59
N LYS A 53 16.36 -0.08 -6.95
CA LYS A 53 17.02 -1.27 -7.49
C LYS A 53 16.04 -2.23 -8.15
N ALA A 54 14.73 -1.96 -8.02
CA ALA A 54 13.72 -2.83 -8.54
C ALA A 54 13.55 -2.62 -10.04
N THR A 55 13.47 -3.71 -10.74
CA THR A 55 13.03 -3.82 -12.12
C THR A 55 11.50 -3.65 -12.25
N LEU A 56 10.79 -3.46 -11.11
CA LEU A 56 9.34 -3.25 -11.05
C LEU A 56 8.97 -1.78 -11.31
N SER A 57 8.12 -1.55 -12.29
CA SER A 57 7.57 -0.23 -12.61
C SER A 57 6.71 0.34 -11.47
N LEU A 58 6.36 1.63 -11.53
CA LEU A 58 5.41 2.23 -10.58
C LEU A 58 4.05 1.52 -10.64
N ARG A 59 3.58 1.20 -11.84
CA ARG A 59 2.34 0.47 -12.10
C ARG A 59 2.36 -0.92 -11.43
N GLU A 60 3.42 -1.70 -11.59
CA GLU A 60 3.56 -3.02 -10.95
C GLU A 60 3.63 -2.92 -9.42
N ARG A 61 4.35 -1.92 -8.89
CA ARG A 61 4.36 -1.67 -7.44
C ARG A 61 2.97 -1.28 -6.90
N ALA A 62 2.22 -0.47 -7.66
CA ALA A 62 0.84 -0.11 -7.29
C ALA A 62 -0.07 -1.35 -7.26
N ILE A 63 0.06 -2.25 -8.24
CA ILE A 63 -0.65 -3.54 -8.25
C ILE A 63 -0.32 -4.36 -7.00
N LEU A 64 0.98 -4.51 -6.68
CA LEU A 64 1.41 -5.26 -5.49
C LEU A 64 0.83 -4.67 -4.20
N VAL A 65 0.85 -3.34 -4.04
CA VAL A 65 0.29 -2.70 -2.84
C VAL A 65 -1.22 -2.85 -2.78
N CYS A 66 -1.94 -2.61 -3.88
CA CYS A 66 -3.39 -2.76 -3.93
C CYS A 66 -3.81 -4.21 -3.63
N ALA A 67 -3.14 -5.20 -4.23
CA ALA A 67 -3.42 -6.60 -3.97
C ALA A 67 -3.09 -6.98 -2.52
N THR A 68 -1.99 -6.49 -1.94
CA THR A 68 -1.65 -6.69 -0.53
C THR A 68 -2.72 -6.08 0.37
N ALA A 69 -3.03 -4.79 0.20
CA ALA A 69 -4.01 -4.06 0.99
C ALA A 69 -5.40 -4.71 0.95
N ALA A 70 -5.84 -5.14 -0.23
CA ALA A 70 -7.11 -5.85 -0.39
C ALA A 70 -7.15 -7.19 0.33
N ASN A 71 -6.02 -7.91 0.43
CA ASN A 71 -5.98 -9.21 1.11
C ASN A 71 -5.88 -9.09 2.64
N VAL A 72 -5.27 -8.01 3.17
CA VAL A 72 -5.22 -7.75 4.63
C VAL A 72 -6.40 -6.91 5.12
N GLY A 73 -7.12 -6.24 4.23
CA GLY A 73 -8.22 -5.35 4.58
C GLY A 73 -7.79 -3.93 4.97
N ASP A 74 -6.62 -3.47 4.53
CA ASP A 74 -6.10 -2.11 4.79
C ASP A 74 -6.75 -1.09 3.85
N SER A 75 -7.77 -0.39 4.34
CA SER A 75 -8.48 0.65 3.58
C SER A 75 -7.63 1.89 3.31
N TYR A 76 -6.69 2.22 4.20
CA TYR A 76 -5.81 3.38 4.02
C TYR A 76 -4.90 3.20 2.80
N CYS A 77 -4.14 2.10 2.79
CA CYS A 77 -3.26 1.78 1.67
C CYS A 77 -4.04 1.51 0.39
N ALA A 78 -5.24 0.90 0.49
CA ALA A 78 -6.11 0.67 -0.65
C ALA A 78 -6.53 1.97 -1.34
N LEU A 79 -6.95 3.00 -0.60
CA LEU A 79 -7.32 4.31 -1.17
C LEU A 79 -6.10 5.03 -1.75
N ALA A 80 -5.00 5.10 -1.01
CA ALA A 80 -3.80 5.80 -1.45
C ALA A 80 -3.22 5.19 -2.74
N TRP A 81 -3.02 3.88 -2.75
CA TRP A 81 -2.41 3.20 -3.89
C TRP A 81 -3.40 2.84 -4.99
N GLY A 82 -4.69 2.72 -4.66
CA GLY A 82 -5.76 2.61 -5.64
C GLY A 82 -5.86 3.85 -6.52
N THR A 83 -5.65 5.05 -5.94
CA THR A 83 -5.54 6.30 -6.70
C THR A 83 -4.33 6.28 -7.64
N THR A 84 -3.17 5.83 -7.14
CA THR A 84 -1.96 5.68 -7.96
C THR A 84 -2.18 4.66 -9.08
N LEU A 85 -2.77 3.50 -8.77
CA LEU A 85 -3.03 2.47 -9.78
C LEU A 85 -4.02 2.96 -10.84
N ALA A 86 -5.05 3.72 -10.44
CA ALA A 86 -6.00 4.30 -11.37
C ALA A 86 -5.35 5.30 -12.34
N ALA A 87 -4.35 6.05 -11.87
CA ALA A 87 -3.57 6.96 -12.72
C ALA A 87 -2.63 6.23 -13.68
N GLU A 88 -2.07 5.09 -13.27
CA GLU A 88 -1.17 4.25 -14.07
C GLU A 88 -1.93 3.29 -15.02
N THR A 89 -3.24 3.12 -14.82
CA THR A 89 -4.12 2.26 -15.62
C THR A 89 -5.40 2.99 -15.98
N ASP A 90 -6.45 2.71 -15.24
CA ASP A 90 -7.76 3.36 -15.23
C ASP A 90 -8.49 3.02 -13.91
N PRO A 91 -9.54 3.79 -13.52
CA PRO A 91 -10.25 3.56 -12.26
C PRO A 91 -10.93 2.19 -12.14
N THR A 92 -11.36 1.60 -13.26
CA THR A 92 -12.04 0.29 -13.27
C THR A 92 -11.05 -0.83 -12.97
N THR A 93 -9.91 -0.83 -13.64
CA THR A 93 -8.80 -1.78 -13.40
C THR A 93 -8.32 -1.71 -11.95
N ALA A 94 -8.13 -0.50 -11.40
CA ALA A 94 -7.75 -0.34 -10.00
C ALA A 94 -8.81 -0.92 -9.04
N ALA A 95 -10.09 -0.68 -9.31
CA ALA A 95 -11.19 -1.21 -8.52
C ALA A 95 -11.27 -2.74 -8.57
N GLU A 96 -11.05 -3.34 -9.74
CA GLU A 96 -11.03 -4.81 -9.90
C GLU A 96 -9.93 -5.45 -9.05
N VAL A 97 -8.70 -4.89 -9.07
CA VAL A 97 -7.60 -5.36 -8.21
C VAL A 97 -7.96 -5.23 -6.72
N LEU A 98 -8.52 -4.09 -6.29
CA LEU A 98 -8.94 -3.84 -4.91
C LEU A 98 -10.09 -4.76 -4.47
N GLN A 99 -10.93 -5.20 -5.39
CA GLN A 99 -11.99 -6.18 -5.14
C GLN A 99 -11.52 -7.63 -5.26
N ARG A 100 -10.23 -7.87 -5.53
CA ARG A 100 -9.65 -9.20 -5.77
C ARG A 100 -10.32 -9.94 -6.93
N LYS A 101 -10.77 -9.18 -7.93
CA LYS A 101 -11.33 -9.69 -9.17
C LYS A 101 -10.25 -9.85 -10.22
N GLU A 102 -10.55 -10.63 -11.23
CA GLU A 102 -9.70 -10.70 -12.41
C GLU A 102 -9.83 -9.38 -13.19
N ALA A 103 -8.71 -8.65 -13.30
CA ALA A 103 -8.64 -7.40 -14.05
C ALA A 103 -8.13 -7.71 -15.47
N SER A 104 -9.04 -7.67 -16.44
CA SER A 104 -8.75 -8.07 -17.83
C SER A 104 -7.73 -7.17 -18.53
N ALA A 105 -7.63 -5.90 -18.11
CA ALA A 105 -6.68 -4.92 -18.63
C ALA A 105 -5.24 -5.13 -18.15
N LEU A 106 -5.01 -6.00 -17.14
CA LEU A 106 -3.66 -6.36 -16.71
C LEU A 106 -3.01 -7.33 -17.68
N SER A 107 -1.70 -7.17 -17.93
CA SER A 107 -0.88 -8.13 -18.65
C SER A 107 -0.76 -9.46 -17.87
N ALA A 108 -0.28 -10.52 -18.53
CA ALA A 108 0.00 -11.79 -17.85
C ALA A 108 0.98 -11.63 -16.67
N ARG A 109 2.01 -10.80 -16.85
CA ARG A 109 3.01 -10.46 -15.82
C ARG A 109 2.36 -9.75 -14.63
N GLU A 110 1.51 -8.77 -14.88
CA GLU A 110 0.83 -8.01 -13.83
C GLU A 110 -0.18 -8.85 -13.05
N ARG A 111 -0.93 -9.72 -13.74
CA ARG A 111 -1.82 -10.68 -13.08
C ARG A 111 -1.04 -11.67 -12.20
N ALA A 112 0.11 -12.15 -12.67
CA ALA A 112 0.97 -13.02 -11.86
C ALA A 112 1.46 -12.32 -10.58
N LEU A 113 1.86 -11.04 -10.68
CA LEU A 113 2.26 -10.23 -9.50
C LEU A 113 1.10 -10.01 -8.53
N ALA A 114 -0.11 -9.70 -9.01
CA ALA A 114 -1.30 -9.54 -8.15
C ALA A 114 -1.65 -10.84 -7.42
N THR A 115 -1.60 -11.97 -8.14
CA THR A 115 -1.82 -13.31 -7.56
C THR A 115 -0.78 -13.65 -6.51
N TRP A 116 0.50 -13.40 -6.82
CA TRP A 116 1.61 -13.62 -5.91
C TRP A 116 1.46 -12.83 -4.60
N ALA A 117 1.09 -11.55 -4.69
CA ALA A 117 0.83 -10.75 -3.50
C ALA A 117 -0.25 -11.38 -2.61
N GLY A 118 -1.33 -11.88 -3.21
CA GLY A 118 -2.38 -12.57 -2.47
C GLY A 118 -1.91 -13.87 -1.81
N GLN A 119 -1.07 -14.66 -2.47
CA GLN A 119 -0.51 -15.90 -1.91
C GLN A 119 0.43 -15.62 -0.74
N VAL A 120 1.39 -14.69 -0.92
CA VAL A 120 2.34 -14.30 0.13
C VAL A 120 1.64 -13.78 1.38
N VAL A 121 0.56 -13.02 1.20
CA VAL A 121 -0.18 -12.43 2.34
C VAL A 121 -1.01 -13.47 3.09
N ARG A 122 -1.69 -14.36 2.35
CA ARG A 122 -2.64 -15.29 2.98
C ARG A 122 -1.96 -16.48 3.64
N GLU A 123 -1.03 -17.11 2.94
CA GLU A 123 -0.43 -18.35 3.40
C GLU A 123 0.95 -18.60 2.75
N PRO A 124 2.01 -17.90 3.20
CA PRO A 124 3.31 -17.97 2.57
C PRO A 124 3.94 -19.38 2.64
N ASN A 125 3.56 -20.18 3.63
CA ASN A 125 4.07 -21.56 3.79
C ASN A 125 3.41 -22.57 2.82
N ALA A 126 2.29 -22.20 2.18
CA ALA A 126 1.64 -23.03 1.18
C ALA A 126 2.18 -22.77 -0.25
N ILE A 127 3.06 -21.79 -0.42
CA ILE A 127 3.70 -21.49 -1.71
C ILE A 127 4.62 -22.63 -2.11
N THR A 128 4.53 -23.03 -3.37
CA THR A 128 5.28 -24.14 -3.97
C THR A 128 6.27 -23.65 -5.03
N ALA A 129 7.14 -24.56 -5.50
CA ALA A 129 8.04 -24.28 -6.62
C ALA A 129 7.27 -23.96 -7.91
N GLU A 130 6.13 -24.61 -8.12
CA GLU A 130 5.25 -24.39 -9.28
C GLU A 130 4.64 -22.98 -9.27
N ASP A 131 4.39 -22.38 -8.09
CA ASP A 131 3.95 -20.99 -7.98
C ASP A 131 5.04 -20.04 -8.47
N VAL A 132 6.30 -20.30 -8.10
CA VAL A 132 7.46 -19.54 -8.56
C VAL A 132 7.66 -19.74 -10.07
N ASP A 133 7.49 -20.94 -10.59
CA ASP A 133 7.62 -21.22 -12.02
C ASP A 133 6.53 -20.51 -12.85
N ARG A 134 5.34 -20.30 -12.30
CA ARG A 134 4.32 -19.45 -12.94
C ARG A 134 4.77 -18.00 -13.09
N LEU A 135 5.45 -17.45 -12.09
CA LEU A 135 6.03 -16.11 -12.19
C LEU A 135 7.12 -16.04 -13.27
N ARG A 136 8.02 -17.04 -13.29
CA ARG A 136 9.05 -17.15 -14.34
C ARG A 136 8.43 -17.27 -15.73
N GLY A 137 7.38 -18.06 -15.88
CA GLY A 137 6.62 -18.21 -17.12
C GLY A 137 5.94 -16.92 -17.57
N ALA A 138 5.65 -16.00 -16.66
CA ALA A 138 5.17 -14.65 -16.94
C ALA A 138 6.30 -13.63 -17.20
N GLY A 139 7.55 -14.07 -17.30
CA GLY A 139 8.72 -13.25 -17.61
C GLY A 139 9.26 -12.47 -16.39
N ILE A 140 9.02 -12.96 -15.17
CA ILE A 140 9.55 -12.35 -13.94
C ILE A 140 10.80 -13.13 -13.53
N THR A 141 11.91 -12.44 -13.37
CA THR A 141 13.20 -13.03 -12.96
C THR A 141 13.22 -13.38 -11.47
N ASP A 142 14.12 -14.25 -11.04
CA ASP A 142 14.27 -14.62 -9.63
C ASP A 142 14.60 -13.40 -8.73
N GLU A 143 15.37 -12.44 -9.23
CA GLU A 143 15.66 -11.18 -8.53
C GLU A 143 14.37 -10.36 -8.36
N GLU A 144 13.56 -10.26 -9.39
CA GLU A 144 12.28 -9.54 -9.32
C GLU A 144 11.28 -10.24 -8.39
N ILE A 145 11.23 -11.58 -8.41
CA ILE A 145 10.40 -12.37 -7.48
C ILE A 145 10.83 -12.11 -6.04
N PHE A 146 12.14 -12.15 -5.76
CA PHE A 146 12.66 -11.82 -4.44
C PHE A 146 12.30 -10.40 -4.02
N ASN A 147 12.56 -9.40 -4.88
CA ASN A 147 12.25 -7.99 -4.62
C ASN A 147 10.75 -7.75 -4.40
N ALA A 148 9.88 -8.35 -5.22
CA ALA A 148 8.44 -8.29 -5.04
C ALA A 148 8.00 -8.89 -3.71
N THR A 149 8.57 -10.04 -3.33
CA THR A 149 8.24 -10.71 -2.06
C THR A 149 8.66 -9.87 -0.85
N VAL A 150 9.88 -9.29 -0.86
CA VAL A 150 10.34 -8.38 0.20
C VAL A 150 9.45 -7.13 0.24
N PHE A 151 9.07 -6.58 -0.91
CA PHE A 151 8.20 -5.41 -0.99
C PHE A 151 6.80 -5.71 -0.40
N ILE A 152 6.21 -6.86 -0.72
CA ILE A 152 4.92 -7.31 -0.15
C ILE A 152 5.04 -7.47 1.37
N ALA A 153 6.08 -8.15 1.87
CA ALA A 153 6.29 -8.36 3.30
C ALA A 153 6.44 -7.02 4.06
N LEU A 154 7.17 -6.06 3.47
CA LEU A 154 7.30 -4.73 4.00
C LEU A 154 5.95 -4.00 4.07
N ARG A 155 5.15 -4.11 3.00
CA ARG A 155 3.80 -3.54 2.98
C ARG A 155 2.88 -4.18 4.00
N LEU A 156 2.94 -5.50 4.16
CA LEU A 156 2.19 -6.23 5.18
C LEU A 156 2.55 -5.75 6.60
N ALA A 157 3.84 -5.60 6.91
CA ALA A 157 4.28 -5.08 8.20
C ALA A 157 3.75 -3.65 8.45
N PHE A 158 3.79 -2.79 7.42
CA PHE A 158 3.28 -1.42 7.50
C PHE A 158 1.77 -1.38 7.74
N SER A 159 0.99 -2.11 6.95
CA SER A 159 -0.46 -2.24 7.12
C SER A 159 -0.83 -2.78 8.50
N THR A 160 -0.10 -3.79 8.98
CA THR A 160 -0.35 -4.38 10.31
C THR A 160 -0.22 -3.33 11.43
N VAL A 161 0.82 -2.49 11.39
CA VAL A 161 0.99 -1.41 12.40
C VAL A 161 -0.15 -0.40 12.30
N ASN A 162 -0.49 0.04 11.10
CA ASN A 162 -1.55 1.03 10.87
C ASN A 162 -2.91 0.52 11.35
N ASP A 163 -3.27 -0.68 10.94
CA ASP A 163 -4.57 -1.26 11.24
C ASP A 163 -4.69 -1.63 12.72
N ALA A 164 -3.67 -2.25 13.31
CA ALA A 164 -3.66 -2.62 14.72
C ALA A 164 -3.77 -1.40 15.64
N LEU A 165 -3.21 -0.25 15.25
CA LEU A 165 -3.20 0.97 16.03
C LEU A 165 -4.27 1.99 15.59
N GLY A 166 -5.14 1.61 14.66
CA GLY A 166 -6.36 2.33 14.33
C GLY A 166 -6.17 3.56 13.44
N ALA A 167 -5.19 3.55 12.54
CA ALA A 167 -5.11 4.57 11.51
C ALA A 167 -6.29 4.47 10.55
N CYS A 168 -7.11 5.53 10.47
CA CYS A 168 -8.22 5.63 9.53
C CYS A 168 -7.78 6.45 8.30
N PRO A 169 -8.28 6.13 7.10
CA PRO A 169 -8.06 7.00 5.94
C PRO A 169 -8.49 8.43 6.20
N ASP A 170 -7.72 9.38 5.69
CA ASP A 170 -8.02 10.81 5.80
C ASP A 170 -9.14 11.22 4.85
N GLY A 171 -9.95 12.20 5.26
CA GLY A 171 -10.99 12.78 4.41
C GLY A 171 -10.47 13.29 3.07
N PRO A 172 -9.40 14.12 3.03
CA PRO A 172 -8.80 14.59 1.78
C PRO A 172 -8.28 13.45 0.89
N LEU A 173 -7.64 12.41 1.47
CA LEU A 173 -7.21 11.23 0.74
C LEU A 173 -8.39 10.53 0.05
N ALA A 174 -9.47 10.30 0.79
CA ALA A 174 -10.66 9.66 0.22
C ALA A 174 -11.34 10.55 -0.84
N ALA A 175 -11.36 11.87 -0.64
CA ALA A 175 -11.94 12.81 -1.59
C ALA A 175 -11.15 12.86 -2.91
N SER A 176 -9.84 12.71 -2.88
CA SER A 176 -8.98 12.71 -4.08
C SER A 176 -9.06 11.42 -4.88
N ALA A 177 -9.48 10.30 -4.26
CA ALA A 177 -9.60 9.03 -4.95
C ALA A 177 -10.78 9.03 -5.94
N PRO A 178 -10.64 8.40 -7.13
CA PRO A 178 -11.76 8.20 -8.04
C PRO A 178 -12.94 7.50 -7.36
N ALA A 179 -14.17 7.86 -7.71
CA ALA A 179 -15.38 7.27 -7.10
C ALA A 179 -15.36 5.74 -7.17
N THR A 180 -15.00 5.19 -8.34
CA THR A 180 -14.91 3.73 -8.55
C THR A 180 -13.92 3.07 -7.59
N VAL A 181 -12.79 3.73 -7.29
CA VAL A 181 -11.79 3.24 -6.31
C VAL A 181 -12.36 3.30 -4.89
N ARG A 182 -13.00 4.42 -4.51
CA ARG A 182 -13.65 4.53 -3.19
C ARG A 182 -14.69 3.45 -2.96
N ASP A 183 -15.55 3.24 -3.95
CA ASP A 183 -16.64 2.26 -3.87
C ASP A 183 -16.13 0.81 -3.82
N ALA A 184 -14.95 0.56 -4.38
CA ALA A 184 -14.28 -0.74 -4.32
C ALA A 184 -13.71 -1.08 -2.93
N VAL A 185 -13.37 -0.07 -2.13
CA VAL A 185 -12.80 -0.26 -0.78
C VAL A 185 -13.93 -0.37 0.24
N SER A 186 -14.52 -1.56 0.33
CA SER A 186 -15.64 -1.88 1.24
C SER A 186 -15.20 -2.60 2.52
N TYR A 187 -13.93 -2.57 2.85
CA TYR A 187 -13.28 -3.25 3.97
C TYR A 187 -12.41 -2.28 4.78
N GLY A 188 -11.91 -2.75 5.90
CA GLY A 188 -11.03 -1.98 6.79
C GLY A 188 -11.76 -0.90 7.57
N ARG A 189 -11.04 0.18 7.88
CA ARG A 189 -11.58 1.29 8.66
C ARG A 189 -12.25 2.31 7.75
N GLY A 190 -13.37 2.85 8.23
CA GLY A 190 -14.01 3.99 7.56
C GLY A 190 -13.12 5.23 7.55
N VAL A 191 -13.41 6.13 6.62
CA VAL A 191 -12.75 7.44 6.52
C VAL A 191 -13.00 8.22 7.82
N SER A 192 -11.94 8.84 8.37
CA SER A 192 -12.09 9.68 9.53
C SER A 192 -12.91 10.92 9.16
N GLU A 193 -13.97 11.21 9.92
CA GLU A 193 -14.59 12.52 9.88
C GLU A 193 -13.54 13.55 10.28
N SER A 194 -13.19 14.44 9.37
CA SER A 194 -12.15 15.43 9.56
C SER A 194 -12.51 16.31 10.75
N SER A 195 -11.88 16.08 11.89
CA SER A 195 -11.81 17.16 12.88
C SER A 195 -10.84 18.19 12.32
N ALA A 196 -11.35 19.11 11.52
CA ALA A 196 -10.67 20.36 11.23
C ALA A 196 -10.45 21.07 12.57
N LYS A 197 -9.25 21.01 13.11
CA LYS A 197 -8.71 21.93 14.12
C LYS A 197 -7.22 22.08 13.90
#